data_4757301d7b7f0812952aedd25e7428c5
#
_entry.id   4757301d7b7f0812952aedd25e7428c5
#
_cell.length_a   1.000
_cell.length_b   1.000
_cell.length_c   1.000
_cell.angle_alpha   90.00
_cell.angle_beta   90.00
_cell.angle_gamma   90.00
#
_symmetry.space_group_name_H-M   'P 1'
#
loop_
_entity.id
_entity.type
_entity.pdbx_description
1 polymer ?
#
loop_
_entity_poly.entity_id
_entity_poly.type
_entity_poly.pdbx_seq_one_letter_code
_entity_poly.pdbx_strand_id
1 'polypeptide(L)'
;AAQAAGADEVGYQELLQKIKGGWLDFDILIATPAAMKEVRTLGRVLGPRGLMPNPKTGTVTDDTATAVKEAKAGRVEYRCDKAGCVMMPVGKLSFDAEALLDNMDTAFRTILKARPAAVKGQYMRAATLCSTMGPGIPLDVNAKQKER
;
A
#
# COMPACT_ATOMS: atom_id res chain seq x y z
N ALA A 1 19.87 1.94 11.91
CA ALA A 1 19.20 2.74 10.89
C ALA A 1 17.66 2.72 11.10
N ALA A 2 17.00 1.57 11.11
CA ALA A 2 15.54 1.46 11.27
C ALA A 2 15.02 2.06 12.59
N GLN A 3 15.72 1.81 13.69
CA GLN A 3 15.37 2.35 15.01
C GLN A 3 15.49 3.88 15.06
N ALA A 4 16.51 4.45 14.40
CA ALA A 4 16.67 5.89 14.27
C ALA A 4 15.59 6.53 13.37
N ALA A 5 15.01 5.78 12.45
CA ALA A 5 13.89 6.19 11.61
C ALA A 5 12.52 6.08 12.33
N GLY A 6 12.49 5.56 13.56
CA GLY A 6 11.31 5.46 14.39
C GLY A 6 10.53 4.14 14.24
N ALA A 7 11.16 3.06 13.82
CA ALA A 7 10.50 1.74 13.84
C ALA A 7 10.15 1.34 15.29
N ASP A 8 8.96 0.79 15.47
CA ASP A 8 8.44 0.44 16.80
C ASP A 8 9.16 -0.79 17.35
N GLU A 9 9.36 -1.81 16.51
CA GLU A 9 10.13 -3.00 16.85
C GLU A 9 11.23 -3.26 15.82
N VAL A 10 12.44 -3.53 16.29
CA VAL A 10 13.60 -3.87 15.44
C VAL A 10 14.29 -5.08 16.02
N GLY A 11 14.44 -6.12 15.25
CA GLY A 11 15.11 -7.36 15.65
C GLY A 11 15.18 -8.33 14.48
N TYR A 12 15.77 -9.50 14.71
CA TYR A 12 15.85 -10.54 13.70
C TYR A 12 15.22 -11.84 14.20
N GLN A 13 15.99 -12.66 14.88
CA GLN A 13 15.50 -13.98 15.36
C GLN A 13 14.42 -13.85 16.43
N GLU A 14 14.53 -12.86 17.29
CA GLU A 14 13.56 -12.60 18.35
C GLU A 14 12.18 -12.26 17.78
N LEU A 15 12.13 -11.39 16.77
CA LEU A 15 10.88 -11.04 16.08
C LEU A 15 10.29 -12.25 15.33
N LEU A 16 11.12 -13.05 14.68
CA LEU A 16 10.67 -14.26 14.01
C LEU A 16 10.05 -15.26 15.01
N GLN A 17 10.63 -15.39 16.20
CA GLN A 17 10.07 -16.24 17.25
C GLN A 17 8.77 -15.68 17.82
N LYS A 18 8.67 -14.37 18.05
CA LYS A 18 7.43 -13.72 18.47
C LYS A 18 6.32 -13.96 17.45
N ILE A 19 6.59 -13.80 16.14
CA ILE A 19 5.61 -14.03 15.07
C ILE A 19 5.22 -15.52 15.01
N LYS A 20 6.17 -16.46 15.17
CA LYS A 20 5.87 -17.89 15.28
C LYS A 20 4.98 -18.20 16.47
N GLY A 21 5.15 -17.50 17.57
CA GLY A 21 4.31 -17.58 18.77
C GLY A 21 2.91 -16.98 18.62
N GLY A 22 2.59 -16.41 17.43
CA GLY A 22 1.28 -15.85 17.15
C GLY A 22 1.15 -14.34 17.37
N TRP A 23 2.24 -13.64 17.66
CA TRP A 23 2.21 -12.19 17.74
C TRP A 23 2.12 -11.58 16.34
N LEU A 24 1.02 -10.89 16.05
CA LEU A 24 0.68 -10.30 14.75
C LEU A 24 0.11 -8.87 14.91
N ASP A 25 0.46 -8.23 16.03
CA ASP A 25 -0.01 -6.89 16.37
C ASP A 25 0.92 -5.83 15.76
N PHE A 26 0.96 -5.83 14.43
CA PHE A 26 1.68 -4.85 13.63
C PHE A 26 1.02 -4.70 12.25
N ASP A 27 1.13 -3.52 11.66
CA ASP A 27 0.51 -3.19 10.37
C ASP A 27 1.42 -3.51 9.18
N ILE A 28 2.71 -3.25 9.29
CA ILE A 28 3.68 -3.42 8.19
C ILE A 28 4.94 -4.11 8.70
N LEU A 29 5.38 -5.10 7.94
CA LEU A 29 6.66 -5.79 8.15
C LEU A 29 7.64 -5.40 7.04
N ILE A 30 8.74 -4.76 7.40
CA ILE A 30 9.84 -4.42 6.50
C ILE A 30 10.98 -5.41 6.72
N ALA A 31 11.49 -5.98 5.67
CA ALA A 31 12.56 -6.96 5.73
C ALA A 31 13.67 -6.65 4.72
N THR A 32 14.90 -6.99 5.07
CA THR A 32 16.01 -7.00 4.11
C THR A 32 15.94 -8.26 3.23
N PRO A 33 16.48 -8.23 2.00
CA PRO A 33 16.51 -9.42 1.13
C PRO A 33 17.15 -10.64 1.80
N ALA A 34 18.15 -10.43 2.65
CA ALA A 34 18.80 -11.50 3.40
C ALA A 34 17.85 -12.16 4.41
N ALA A 35 17.06 -11.37 5.13
CA ALA A 35 16.10 -11.85 6.12
C ALA A 35 14.89 -12.56 5.48
N MET A 36 14.60 -12.29 4.21
CA MET A 36 13.47 -12.90 3.49
C MET A 36 13.53 -14.42 3.42
N LYS A 37 14.71 -15.02 3.48
CA LYS A 37 14.85 -16.49 3.48
C LYS A 37 14.12 -17.11 4.67
N GLU A 38 14.23 -16.49 5.83
CA GLU A 38 13.58 -16.96 7.07
C GLU A 38 12.14 -16.49 7.17
N VAL A 39 11.84 -15.24 6.78
CA VAL A 39 10.48 -14.70 6.77
C VAL A 39 9.55 -15.53 5.86
N ARG A 40 10.05 -16.14 4.78
CA ARG A 40 9.27 -17.05 3.92
C ARG A 40 8.70 -18.25 4.68
N THR A 41 9.37 -18.73 5.70
CA THR A 41 8.87 -19.85 6.53
C THR A 41 7.59 -19.46 7.27
N LEU A 42 7.39 -18.16 7.52
CA LEU A 42 6.21 -17.59 8.18
C LEU A 42 5.07 -17.27 7.20
N GLY A 43 5.24 -17.57 5.92
CA GLY A 43 4.25 -17.25 4.89
C GLY A 43 2.85 -17.81 5.13
N ARG A 44 2.75 -18.95 5.83
CA ARG A 44 1.44 -19.53 6.24
C ARG A 44 0.70 -18.68 7.25
N VAL A 45 1.42 -17.92 8.08
CA VAL A 45 0.87 -17.05 9.12
C VAL A 45 0.65 -15.65 8.60
N LEU A 46 1.64 -15.07 7.90
CA LEU A 46 1.64 -13.70 7.41
C LEU A 46 0.81 -13.52 6.12
N GLY A 47 0.80 -14.56 5.26
CA GLY A 47 0.13 -14.50 3.95
C GLY A 47 -1.36 -14.19 4.01
N PRO A 48 -2.18 -14.94 4.76
CA PRO A 48 -3.63 -14.72 4.85
C PRO A 48 -4.01 -13.34 5.40
N ARG A 49 -3.12 -12.72 6.19
CA ARG A 49 -3.33 -11.39 6.77
C ARG A 49 -2.77 -10.24 5.91
N GLY A 50 -2.11 -10.56 4.80
CA GLY A 50 -1.50 -9.54 3.93
C GLY A 50 -0.24 -8.90 4.50
N LEU A 51 0.32 -9.41 5.60
CA LEU A 51 1.49 -8.87 6.29
C LEU A 51 2.84 -9.35 5.71
N MET A 52 2.79 -10.16 4.64
CA MET A 52 3.99 -10.71 4.02
C MET A 52 4.76 -9.64 3.23
N PRO A 53 6.05 -9.39 3.54
CA PRO A 53 6.86 -8.46 2.79
C PRO A 53 6.97 -8.84 1.31
N ASN A 54 6.89 -7.85 0.41
CA ASN A 54 6.95 -8.05 -1.02
C ASN A 54 7.91 -7.03 -1.67
N PRO A 55 8.86 -7.47 -2.50
CA PRO A 55 9.75 -6.56 -3.23
C PRO A 55 9.01 -5.56 -4.13
N LYS A 56 7.87 -5.97 -4.70
CA LYS A 56 7.06 -5.10 -5.57
C LYS A 56 6.44 -3.91 -4.85
N THR A 57 6.13 -4.08 -3.58
CA THR A 57 5.59 -3.03 -2.72
C THR A 57 6.70 -2.29 -1.95
N GLY A 58 7.98 -2.58 -2.21
CA GLY A 58 9.11 -1.92 -1.57
C GLY A 58 9.26 -2.18 -0.07
N THR A 59 8.54 -3.17 0.47
CA THR A 59 8.68 -3.62 1.86
C THR A 59 9.87 -4.57 2.04
N VAL A 60 10.51 -4.98 0.94
CA VAL A 60 11.78 -5.71 0.92
C VAL A 60 12.84 -4.80 0.32
N THR A 61 13.66 -4.18 1.15
CA THR A 61 14.70 -3.24 0.73
C THR A 61 15.88 -3.27 1.69
N ASP A 62 17.05 -2.91 1.18
CA ASP A 62 18.25 -2.71 2.01
C ASP A 62 18.20 -1.34 2.74
N ASP A 63 17.51 -0.34 2.15
CA ASP A 63 17.29 0.95 2.78
C ASP A 63 16.04 0.92 3.68
N THR A 64 16.21 0.33 4.86
CA THR A 64 15.15 0.22 5.86
C THR A 64 14.74 1.57 6.44
N ALA A 65 15.63 2.57 6.46
CA ALA A 65 15.34 3.87 7.05
C ALA A 65 14.30 4.65 6.22
N THR A 66 14.47 4.68 4.92
CA THR A 66 13.51 5.33 4.00
C THR A 66 12.18 4.59 4.00
N ALA A 67 12.21 3.25 3.95
CA ALA A 67 10.99 2.44 3.98
C ALA A 67 10.15 2.65 5.26
N VAL A 68 10.79 2.77 6.43
CA VAL A 68 10.10 3.06 7.69
C VAL A 68 9.48 4.46 7.67
N LYS A 69 10.19 5.47 7.16
CA LYS A 69 9.65 6.83 7.04
C LYS A 69 8.43 6.88 6.11
N GLU A 70 8.51 6.22 4.95
CA GLU A 70 7.38 6.13 4.01
C GLU A 70 6.19 5.40 4.62
N ALA A 71 6.41 4.29 5.34
CA ALA A 71 5.36 3.56 6.02
C ALA A 71 4.67 4.41 7.09
N LYS A 72 5.43 5.17 7.89
CA LYS A 72 4.89 6.09 8.91
C LYS A 72 4.21 7.33 8.31
N ALA A 73 4.62 7.76 7.12
CA ALA A 73 3.93 8.82 6.38
C ALA A 73 2.56 8.38 5.82
N GLY A 74 2.21 7.10 5.94
CA GLY A 74 0.90 6.60 5.53
C GLY A 74 0.89 6.06 4.09
N ARG A 75 1.90 5.29 3.73
CA ARG A 75 1.96 4.61 2.43
C ARG A 75 0.78 3.66 2.24
N VAL A 76 0.06 3.80 1.15
CA VAL A 76 -1.05 2.94 0.76
C VAL A 76 -0.61 2.00 -0.35
N GLU A 77 -0.87 0.71 -0.19
CA GLU A 77 -0.67 -0.30 -1.22
C GLU A 77 -1.98 -0.54 -1.98
N TYR A 78 -1.88 -0.63 -3.29
CA TYR A 78 -3.02 -0.98 -4.13
C TYR A 78 -2.65 -2.06 -5.14
N ARG A 79 -3.62 -2.84 -5.53
CA ARG A 79 -3.46 -3.92 -6.50
C ARG A 79 -4.62 -3.94 -7.48
N CYS A 80 -4.30 -4.19 -8.73
CA CYS A 80 -5.29 -4.41 -9.77
C CYS A 80 -5.77 -5.87 -9.73
N ASP A 81 -7.06 -6.08 -9.72
CA ASP A 81 -7.69 -7.38 -9.79
C ASP A 81 -7.68 -7.94 -11.22
N LYS A 82 -8.07 -9.22 -11.38
CA LYS A 82 -8.20 -9.87 -12.69
C LYS A 82 -9.26 -9.19 -13.59
N ALA A 83 -10.26 -8.56 -13.00
CA ALA A 83 -11.29 -7.80 -13.70
C ALA A 83 -10.84 -6.40 -14.12
N GLY A 84 -9.63 -5.96 -13.73
CA GLY A 84 -9.13 -4.62 -14.01
C GLY A 84 -9.59 -3.56 -12.99
N CYS A 85 -10.15 -3.97 -11.86
CA CYS A 85 -10.54 -3.05 -10.80
C CYS A 85 -9.38 -2.78 -9.85
N VAL A 86 -9.26 -1.53 -9.42
CA VAL A 86 -8.29 -1.09 -8.40
C VAL A 86 -9.07 -0.52 -7.22
N MET A 87 -8.84 -1.06 -6.04
CA MET A 87 -9.43 -0.55 -4.80
C MET A 87 -8.32 -0.07 -3.89
N MET A 88 -8.47 1.14 -3.35
CA MET A 88 -7.51 1.73 -2.42
C MET A 88 -8.23 2.66 -1.44
N PRO A 89 -7.79 2.73 -0.19
CA PRO A 89 -8.25 3.74 0.74
C PRO A 89 -7.64 5.10 0.37
N VAL A 90 -8.45 6.14 0.34
CA VAL A 90 -8.03 7.53 0.04
C VAL A 90 -7.81 8.31 1.33
N GLY A 91 -8.50 7.94 2.40
CA GLY A 91 -8.37 8.57 3.70
C GLY A 91 -9.41 8.09 4.69
N LYS A 92 -9.47 8.76 5.82
CA LYS A 92 -10.45 8.50 6.88
C LYS A 92 -11.49 9.63 6.90
N LEU A 93 -12.67 9.37 7.46
CA LEU A 93 -13.72 10.38 7.61
C LEU A 93 -13.30 11.57 8.51
N SER A 94 -12.26 11.40 9.31
CA SER A 94 -11.68 12.46 10.14
C SER A 94 -10.76 13.42 9.39
N PHE A 95 -10.47 13.16 8.11
CA PHE A 95 -9.63 14.03 7.30
C PHE A 95 -10.43 15.20 6.75
N ASP A 96 -9.77 16.35 6.60
CA ASP A 96 -10.37 17.52 5.95
C ASP A 96 -10.65 17.24 4.47
N ALA A 97 -11.64 17.91 3.92
CA ALA A 97 -12.06 17.72 2.53
C ALA A 97 -10.93 18.03 1.53
N GLU A 98 -10.11 19.03 1.81
CA GLU A 98 -8.95 19.39 0.96
C GLU A 98 -7.91 18.26 0.94
N ALA A 99 -7.57 17.69 2.09
CA ALA A 99 -6.63 16.58 2.18
C ALA A 99 -7.14 15.33 1.45
N LEU A 100 -8.45 15.06 1.50
CA LEU A 100 -9.06 13.96 0.74
C LEU A 100 -9.00 14.20 -0.77
N LEU A 101 -9.21 15.43 -1.21
CA LEU A 101 -9.10 15.79 -2.64
C LEU A 101 -7.66 15.63 -3.13
N ASP A 102 -6.67 16.09 -2.38
CA ASP A 102 -5.25 15.96 -2.73
C ASP A 102 -4.82 14.50 -2.80
N ASN A 103 -5.27 13.67 -1.85
CA ASN A 103 -5.00 12.24 -1.85
C ASN A 103 -5.64 11.57 -3.07
N MET A 104 -6.88 11.93 -3.38
CA MET A 104 -7.59 11.40 -4.55
C MET A 104 -6.90 11.80 -5.86
N ASP A 105 -6.48 13.06 -6.01
CA ASP A 105 -5.74 13.52 -7.18
C ASP A 105 -4.40 12.80 -7.33
N THR A 106 -3.69 12.59 -6.23
CA THR A 106 -2.45 11.82 -6.22
C THR A 106 -2.68 10.38 -6.65
N ALA A 107 -3.75 9.74 -6.18
CA ALA A 107 -4.15 8.39 -6.58
C ALA A 107 -4.45 8.33 -8.09
N PHE A 108 -5.25 9.24 -8.62
CA PHE A 108 -5.54 9.32 -10.06
C PHE A 108 -4.29 9.52 -10.90
N ARG A 109 -3.43 10.46 -10.53
CA ARG A 109 -2.16 10.71 -11.24
C ARG A 109 -1.25 9.50 -11.22
N THR A 110 -1.18 8.77 -10.11
CA THR A 110 -0.34 7.57 -9.97
C THR A 110 -0.85 6.45 -10.87
N ILE A 111 -2.16 6.21 -10.91
CA ILE A 111 -2.78 5.21 -11.78
C ILE A 111 -2.58 5.58 -13.26
N LEU A 112 -2.76 6.85 -13.63
CA LEU A 112 -2.57 7.32 -15.00
C LEU A 112 -1.10 7.19 -15.45
N LYS A 113 -0.14 7.46 -14.56
CA LYS A 113 1.29 7.27 -14.85
C LYS A 113 1.64 5.79 -15.06
N ALA A 114 0.98 4.89 -14.35
CA ALA A 114 1.17 3.45 -14.48
C ALA A 114 0.54 2.86 -15.77
N ARG A 115 -0.10 3.66 -16.62
CA ARG A 115 -0.72 3.21 -17.87
C ARG A 115 0.31 2.56 -18.79
N PRO A 116 0.14 1.29 -19.19
CA PRO A 116 1.01 0.64 -20.17
C PRO A 116 0.86 1.30 -21.56
N ALA A 117 1.96 1.38 -22.30
CA ALA A 117 1.96 1.94 -23.66
C ALA A 117 1.07 1.16 -24.65
N ALA A 118 0.83 -0.11 -24.38
CA ALA A 118 -0.03 -0.96 -25.22
C ALA A 118 -1.52 -0.63 -25.12
N VAL A 119 -1.97 0.09 -24.09
CA VAL A 119 -3.39 0.43 -23.92
C VAL A 119 -3.76 1.61 -24.78
N LYS A 120 -4.59 1.37 -25.79
CA LYS A 120 -5.18 2.41 -26.65
C LYS A 120 -6.57 2.80 -26.13
N GLY A 121 -6.92 4.07 -26.25
CA GLY A 121 -8.24 4.58 -25.83
C GLY A 121 -8.31 4.96 -24.33
N GLN A 122 -9.51 4.93 -23.78
CA GLN A 122 -9.78 5.34 -22.40
C GLN A 122 -9.24 4.29 -21.41
N TYR A 123 -8.29 4.70 -20.56
CA TYR A 123 -7.66 3.82 -19.57
C TYR A 123 -8.52 3.63 -18.34
N MET A 124 -8.96 4.72 -17.72
CA MET A 124 -9.90 4.68 -16.61
C MET A 124 -11.33 4.83 -17.15
N ARG A 125 -12.14 3.80 -16.95
CA ARG A 125 -13.53 3.80 -17.45
C ARG A 125 -14.50 4.44 -16.49
N ALA A 126 -14.37 4.12 -15.21
CA ALA A 126 -15.20 4.65 -14.15
C ALA A 126 -14.41 4.73 -12.85
N ALA A 127 -14.76 5.67 -12.00
CA ALA A 127 -14.29 5.73 -10.62
C ALA A 127 -15.47 6.03 -9.72
N THR A 128 -15.46 5.43 -8.54
CA THR A 128 -16.51 5.59 -7.54
C THR A 128 -15.86 5.80 -6.18
N LEU A 129 -16.26 6.84 -5.50
CA LEU A 129 -15.87 7.08 -4.11
C LEU A 129 -16.98 6.60 -3.20
N CYS A 130 -16.64 5.84 -2.16
CA CYS A 130 -17.60 5.39 -1.16
C CYS A 130 -17.00 5.42 0.23
N SER A 131 -17.82 5.63 1.24
CA SER A 131 -17.47 5.33 2.62
C SER A 131 -17.77 3.87 2.93
N THR A 132 -17.27 3.34 4.04
CA THR A 132 -17.42 1.92 4.40
C THR A 132 -18.86 1.43 4.40
N MET A 133 -19.80 2.26 4.85
CA MET A 133 -21.23 1.93 4.92
C MET A 133 -22.11 2.88 4.10
N GLY A 134 -21.51 3.75 3.28
CA GLY A 134 -22.25 4.75 2.50
C GLY A 134 -22.51 4.31 1.06
N PRO A 135 -23.32 5.06 0.33
CA PRO A 135 -23.54 4.84 -1.10
C PRO A 135 -22.28 5.20 -1.90
N GLY A 136 -22.15 4.56 -3.07
CA GLY A 136 -21.10 4.90 -4.02
C GLY A 136 -21.43 6.18 -4.80
N ILE A 137 -20.51 7.13 -4.81
CA ILE A 137 -20.62 8.39 -5.55
C ILE A 137 -19.77 8.26 -6.81
N PRO A 138 -20.37 8.30 -8.03
CA PRO A 138 -19.62 8.24 -9.26
C PRO A 138 -18.82 9.54 -9.47
N LEU A 139 -17.57 9.39 -9.92
CA LEU A 139 -16.66 10.50 -10.19
C LEU A 139 -16.46 10.64 -11.70
N ASP A 140 -16.35 11.89 -12.18
CA ASP A 140 -16.01 12.14 -13.59
C ASP A 140 -14.51 11.93 -13.83
N VAL A 141 -14.21 10.81 -14.46
CA VAL A 141 -12.84 10.44 -14.85
C VAL A 141 -12.36 11.17 -16.11
N ASN A 142 -13.26 11.72 -16.93
CA ASN A 142 -12.89 12.34 -18.20
C ASN A 142 -12.20 13.69 -18.00
N ALA A 143 -12.63 14.45 -17.01
CA ALA A 143 -12.02 15.71 -16.62
C ALA A 143 -10.54 15.52 -16.28
N LYS A 144 -10.22 14.52 -15.47
CA LYS A 144 -8.85 14.21 -15.01
C LYS A 144 -7.95 13.55 -16.05
N GLN A 145 -8.52 12.93 -17.10
CA GLN A 145 -7.73 12.36 -18.20
C GLN A 145 -7.31 13.41 -19.23
N LYS A 146 -7.96 14.56 -19.28
CA LYS A 146 -7.66 15.67 -20.19
C LYS A 146 -6.56 16.62 -19.70
N GLU A 147 -6.25 16.60 -18.42
CA GLU A 147 -5.21 17.44 -17.80
C GLU A 147 -3.77 16.96 -18.08
N ARG A 148 -3.54 16.29 -19.23
CA ARG A 148 -2.26 15.69 -19.62
C ARG A 148 -1.56 16.51 -20.70
#